data_20817f0703eb02a67b2bcd9d26cfd31d
#
_entry.id   20817f0703eb02a67b2bcd9d26cfd31d
#
_cell.length_a   1.000
_cell.length_b   1.000
_cell.length_c   1.000
_cell.angle_alpha   90.00
_cell.angle_beta   90.00
_cell.angle_gamma   90.00
#
_symmetry.space_group_name_H-M   'P 1'
#
loop_
_entity.id
_entity.type
_entity.pdbx_description
1 polymer ?
#
loop_
_entity_poly.entity_id
_entity_poly.type
_entity_poly.pdbx_seq_one_letter_code
_entity_poly.pdbx_strand_id
1 'polypeptide(L)'
;MKELTRIGARMMLQVALEEEITAHLERDYYERTSSAKGSRNGSKPRTVKIGSGDIGIRMPQARNAGGPFHSLILPPRVTQMDEIQEVIPLLYMNGLSTRKVKKAVGKLIGQKGLSHQNVMRISGRVVEEFDVWKKRDLSTLQVIYLILDGIRLGVRAGTTEKEAVLVAWAFMEDGSRELVGVSLGNRESYNAWKGFLEDLVRRGMSEPMLTVIDGCPGLIKSVDEVFPESDKQRCTKHRTENVLDKVLEQDRVSVKESVRKVFYASTYEHAKEALEMFKKKWSMKYPSAVECLTEDIESCLTYYKYPYQHWLRIRTTNVVERSFKEVKRRVKGIGRFQNEERALTMVYWQLKELRWNGVIMNKEAKAILAKIRISRIQKIAA
;
A
#
# COMPACT_ATOMS: atom_id res chain seq x y z
N MET A 1 38.46 17.70 7.45
CA MET A 1 37.02 17.91 7.18
C MET A 1 36.47 16.92 6.14
N LYS A 2 36.93 16.91 4.86
CA LYS A 2 36.42 15.97 3.82
C LYS A 2 36.53 14.49 4.20
N GLU A 3 37.63 14.06 4.84
CA GLU A 3 37.82 12.68 5.28
C GLU A 3 36.83 12.29 6.39
N LEU A 4 36.63 13.18 7.35
CA LEU A 4 35.64 12.98 8.41
C LEU A 4 34.21 12.85 7.86
N THR A 5 33.87 13.66 6.87
CA THR A 5 32.59 13.60 6.17
C THR A 5 32.41 12.28 5.43
N ARG A 6 33.46 11.78 4.78
CA ARG A 6 33.45 10.46 4.07
C ARG A 6 33.26 9.31 5.03
N ILE A 7 34.04 9.26 6.10
CA ILE A 7 33.90 8.24 7.15
C ILE A 7 32.50 8.30 7.71
N GLY A 8 32.01 9.48 7.94
CA GLY A 8 30.72 9.76 8.44
C GLY A 8 29.59 9.23 7.59
N ALA A 9 29.55 9.64 6.35
CA ALA A 9 28.55 9.19 5.39
C ALA A 9 28.57 7.65 5.22
N ARG A 10 29.78 7.05 5.17
CA ARG A 10 29.94 5.59 5.13
C ARG A 10 29.28 4.90 6.31
N MET A 11 29.54 5.37 7.53
CA MET A 11 28.97 4.75 8.74
C MET A 11 27.44 4.90 8.78
N MET A 12 26.90 6.06 8.38
CA MET A 12 25.45 6.29 8.32
C MET A 12 24.77 5.34 7.36
N LEU A 13 25.26 5.28 6.13
CA LEU A 13 24.71 4.41 5.11
C LEU A 13 24.79 2.94 5.56
N GLN A 14 25.89 2.53 6.19
CA GLN A 14 26.03 1.17 6.66
C GLN A 14 25.01 0.84 7.77
N VAL A 15 24.81 1.73 8.73
CA VAL A 15 23.81 1.54 9.81
C VAL A 15 22.40 1.50 9.22
N ALA A 16 22.10 2.39 8.29
CA ALA A 16 20.79 2.45 7.65
C ALA A 16 20.49 1.18 6.83
N LEU A 17 21.47 0.67 6.09
CA LEU A 17 21.35 -0.58 5.32
C LEU A 17 21.17 -1.80 6.23
N GLU A 18 21.83 -1.84 7.40
CA GLU A 18 21.64 -2.91 8.37
C GLU A 18 20.26 -2.86 9.05
N GLU A 19 19.73 -1.67 9.34
CA GLU A 19 18.35 -1.51 9.83
C GLU A 19 17.32 -1.92 8.75
N GLU A 20 17.59 -1.60 7.49
CA GLU A 20 16.72 -1.95 6.36
C GLU A 20 16.64 -3.47 6.14
N ILE A 21 17.76 -4.18 6.17
CA ILE A 21 17.74 -5.63 6.02
C ILE A 21 17.16 -6.33 7.26
N THR A 22 17.39 -5.80 8.45
CA THR A 22 16.77 -6.28 9.69
C THR A 22 15.25 -6.21 9.57
N ALA A 23 14.75 -5.07 9.11
CA ALA A 23 13.33 -4.86 8.87
C ALA A 23 12.77 -5.74 7.74
N HIS A 24 13.56 -5.99 6.66
CA HIS A 24 13.17 -6.86 5.56
C HIS A 24 13.02 -8.32 6.00
N LEU A 25 13.92 -8.80 6.85
CA LEU A 25 13.94 -10.17 7.37
C LEU A 25 13.02 -10.36 8.58
N GLU A 26 12.46 -9.26 9.14
CA GLU A 26 11.61 -9.25 10.35
C GLU A 26 12.28 -9.89 11.58
N ARG A 27 13.64 -9.84 11.68
CA ARG A 27 14.40 -10.35 12.81
C ARG A 27 15.71 -9.58 13.02
N ASP A 28 16.18 -9.54 14.26
CA ASP A 28 17.47 -8.98 14.62
C ASP A 28 18.65 -9.87 14.21
N TYR A 29 19.87 -9.34 14.28
CA TYR A 29 21.06 -9.99 13.71
C TYR A 29 21.33 -11.40 14.27
N TYR A 30 21.12 -11.61 15.58
CA TYR A 30 21.33 -12.89 16.26
C TYR A 30 20.04 -13.60 16.67
N GLU A 31 18.89 -13.06 16.34
CA GLU A 31 17.61 -13.62 16.72
C GLU A 31 17.29 -14.88 15.91
N ARG A 32 16.87 -15.96 16.59
CA ARG A 32 16.36 -17.19 15.97
C ARG A 32 14.85 -17.24 16.19
N THR A 33 14.09 -17.01 15.14
CA THR A 33 12.63 -17.09 15.17
C THR A 33 12.12 -17.93 14.01
N SER A 34 11.08 -18.70 14.24
CA SER A 34 10.40 -19.52 13.22
C SER A 34 9.58 -18.67 12.23
N SER A 35 9.30 -17.41 12.57
CA SER A 35 8.55 -16.48 11.73
C SER A 35 9.43 -15.64 10.78
N ALA A 36 10.75 -15.84 10.78
CA ALA A 36 11.69 -15.05 9.98
C ALA A 36 11.46 -15.26 8.47
N LYS A 37 11.44 -14.16 7.72
CA LYS A 37 11.34 -14.17 6.24
C LYS A 37 12.72 -14.35 5.60
N GLY A 38 13.36 -15.47 5.83
CA GLY A 38 14.67 -15.77 5.25
C GLY A 38 15.85 -15.45 6.16
N SER A 39 17.05 -15.36 5.60
CA SER A 39 18.28 -15.18 6.35
C SER A 39 19.27 -14.23 5.64
N ARG A 40 20.15 -13.58 6.44
CA ARG A 40 21.28 -12.80 5.90
C ARG A 40 22.20 -13.70 5.11
N ASN A 41 22.72 -13.19 3.99
CA ASN A 41 23.62 -13.90 3.08
C ASN A 41 24.88 -13.08 2.79
N GLY A 42 25.52 -12.57 3.86
CA GLY A 42 26.70 -11.74 3.75
C GLY A 42 26.40 -10.36 3.14
N SER A 43 27.41 -9.77 2.51
CA SER A 43 27.33 -8.44 1.89
C SER A 43 28.22 -8.34 0.65
N LYS A 44 27.83 -7.48 -0.32
CA LYS A 44 28.63 -7.15 -1.51
C LYS A 44 29.21 -5.75 -1.38
N PRO A 45 30.49 -5.53 -1.75
CA PRO A 45 31.08 -4.20 -1.78
C PRO A 45 30.42 -3.34 -2.87
N ARG A 46 30.20 -2.07 -2.57
CA ARG A 46 29.70 -1.07 -3.52
C ARG A 46 30.31 0.28 -3.24
N THR A 47 30.69 1.01 -4.28
CA THR A 47 31.19 2.38 -4.18
C THR A 47 30.06 3.37 -4.47
N VAL A 48 29.93 4.39 -3.64
CA VAL A 48 28.96 5.50 -3.78
C VAL A 48 29.71 6.81 -3.77
N LYS A 49 29.38 7.69 -4.71
CA LYS A 49 29.93 9.04 -4.77
C LYS A 49 29.09 9.98 -3.94
N ILE A 50 29.72 10.77 -3.10
CA ILE A 50 29.11 11.83 -2.31
C ILE A 50 29.86 13.15 -2.56
N GLY A 51 29.29 14.30 -2.18
CA GLY A 51 29.94 15.60 -2.39
C GLY A 51 31.35 15.75 -1.82
N SER A 52 31.76 14.91 -0.86
CA SER A 52 33.10 14.87 -0.29
C SER A 52 34.02 13.80 -0.89
N GLY A 53 33.56 12.99 -1.87
CA GLY A 53 34.34 11.94 -2.56
C GLY A 53 33.69 10.57 -2.52
N ASP A 54 34.41 9.56 -2.97
CA ASP A 54 33.92 8.19 -3.04
C ASP A 54 33.97 7.51 -1.67
N ILE A 55 32.88 6.78 -1.34
CA ILE A 55 32.80 5.95 -0.14
C ILE A 55 32.50 4.49 -0.52
N GLY A 56 33.25 3.57 0.06
CA GLY A 56 32.99 2.13 -0.04
C GLY A 56 32.03 1.69 1.06
N ILE A 57 30.94 1.04 0.69
CA ILE A 57 29.96 0.46 1.59
C ILE A 57 29.78 -1.03 1.34
N ARG A 58 29.20 -1.74 2.28
CA ARG A 58 28.84 -3.15 2.14
C ARG A 58 27.32 -3.28 2.05
N MET A 59 26.82 -3.66 0.86
CA MET A 59 25.39 -3.90 0.63
C MET A 59 25.00 -5.27 1.21
N PRO A 60 24.16 -5.32 2.25
CA PRO A 60 23.70 -6.58 2.80
C PRO A 60 22.90 -7.39 1.78
N GLN A 61 22.98 -8.72 1.88
CA GLN A 61 22.27 -9.65 1.01
C GLN A 61 21.33 -10.52 1.84
N ALA A 62 20.18 -10.87 1.27
CA ALA A 62 19.25 -11.83 1.85
C ALA A 62 19.15 -13.09 0.98
N ARG A 63 18.83 -14.24 1.62
CA ARG A 63 18.47 -15.49 0.95
C ARG A 63 17.18 -16.04 1.56
N ASN A 64 16.43 -16.78 0.76
CA ASN A 64 15.14 -17.38 1.16
C ASN A 64 14.11 -16.35 1.69
N ALA A 65 14.19 -15.11 1.20
CA ALA A 65 13.36 -13.98 1.62
C ALA A 65 12.25 -13.62 0.61
N GLY A 66 11.87 -14.56 -0.27
CA GLY A 66 10.86 -14.30 -1.31
C GLY A 66 11.37 -13.45 -2.49
N GLY A 67 12.69 -13.19 -2.54
CA GLY A 67 13.39 -12.42 -3.58
C GLY A 67 14.66 -11.76 -3.07
N PRO A 68 15.45 -11.13 -3.95
CA PRO A 68 16.65 -10.41 -3.57
C PRO A 68 16.29 -9.18 -2.72
N PHE A 69 17.10 -8.88 -1.71
CA PHE A 69 16.99 -7.64 -0.95
C PHE A 69 17.36 -6.44 -1.84
N HIS A 70 16.44 -5.50 -1.94
CA HIS A 70 16.65 -4.21 -2.60
C HIS A 70 16.51 -3.09 -1.59
N SER A 71 17.60 -2.36 -1.36
CA SER A 71 17.59 -1.20 -0.48
C SER A 71 16.79 -0.05 -1.11
N LEU A 72 15.93 0.57 -0.31
CA LEU A 72 15.23 1.81 -0.68
C LEU A 72 16.11 3.04 -0.49
N ILE A 73 17.06 2.97 0.47
CA ILE A 73 18.00 4.05 0.76
C ILE A 73 19.05 4.16 -0.36
N LEU A 74 19.48 3.00 -0.89
CA LEU A 74 20.46 2.94 -1.96
C LEU A 74 20.02 1.95 -3.05
N PRO A 75 19.10 2.35 -3.91
CA PRO A 75 18.59 1.51 -5.00
C PRO A 75 19.68 0.98 -5.93
N PRO A 76 19.46 -0.14 -6.69
CA PRO A 76 20.50 -0.83 -7.49
C PRO A 76 21.12 0.06 -8.51
N ARG A 77 20.93 1.17 -8.88
CA ARG A 77 21.60 2.01 -9.89
C ARG A 77 22.06 3.36 -9.37
N VAL A 78 21.80 3.67 -8.10
CA VAL A 78 22.22 4.92 -7.49
C VAL A 78 23.68 4.80 -7.06
N THR A 79 24.56 5.51 -7.74
CA THR A 79 25.99 5.55 -7.45
C THR A 79 26.46 6.91 -6.93
N GLN A 80 25.59 7.88 -6.86
CA GLN A 80 25.89 9.25 -6.43
C GLN A 80 24.85 9.76 -5.44
N MET A 81 25.32 10.36 -4.35
CA MET A 81 24.50 11.08 -3.37
C MET A 81 25.14 12.45 -3.16
N ASP A 82 24.37 13.50 -3.37
CA ASP A 82 24.96 14.85 -3.41
C ASP A 82 25.30 15.40 -2.02
N GLU A 83 24.51 15.16 -0.98
CA GLU A 83 24.82 15.66 0.38
C GLU A 83 24.18 14.84 1.51
N ILE A 84 24.79 14.90 2.69
CA ILE A 84 24.26 14.31 3.94
C ILE A 84 22.84 14.81 4.25
N GLN A 85 22.51 16.04 3.83
CA GLN A 85 21.18 16.63 4.03
C GLN A 85 20.08 15.89 3.25
N GLU A 86 20.39 15.20 2.16
CA GLU A 86 19.44 14.38 1.40
C GLU A 86 19.23 13.02 2.04
N VAL A 87 20.22 12.50 2.76
CA VAL A 87 20.13 11.22 3.46
C VAL A 87 19.23 11.29 4.71
N ILE A 88 19.21 12.41 5.38
CA ILE A 88 18.44 12.59 6.63
C ILE A 88 16.93 12.39 6.42
N PRO A 89 16.28 13.03 5.43
CA PRO A 89 14.88 12.76 5.12
C PRO A 89 14.63 11.29 4.80
N LEU A 90 15.50 10.69 3.98
CA LEU A 90 15.38 9.27 3.61
C LEU A 90 15.45 8.34 4.81
N LEU A 91 16.38 8.56 5.73
CA LEU A 91 16.50 7.79 6.97
C LEU A 91 15.23 7.93 7.83
N TYR A 92 14.73 9.14 7.97
CA TYR A 92 13.52 9.42 8.73
C TYR A 92 12.30 8.76 8.07
N MET A 93 12.13 8.94 6.75
CA MET A 93 11.03 8.36 5.99
C MET A 93 11.08 6.82 5.94
N ASN A 94 12.26 6.24 6.09
CA ASN A 94 12.40 4.78 6.23
C ASN A 94 12.20 4.25 7.66
N GLY A 95 11.62 5.07 8.55
CA GLY A 95 11.14 4.65 9.87
C GLY A 95 12.19 4.74 10.99
N LEU A 96 13.35 5.35 10.74
CA LEU A 96 14.25 5.68 11.83
C LEU A 96 13.65 6.84 12.65
N SER A 97 13.45 6.63 13.94
CA SER A 97 13.01 7.74 14.81
C SER A 97 14.02 8.89 14.76
N THR A 98 13.56 10.11 14.94
CA THR A 98 14.44 11.30 14.96
C THR A 98 15.60 11.17 15.97
N ARG A 99 15.40 10.41 17.06
CA ARG A 99 16.46 10.08 18.01
C ARG A 99 17.49 9.13 17.40
N LYS A 100 17.09 8.10 16.66
CA LYS A 100 17.99 7.18 15.95
C LYS A 100 18.73 7.90 14.82
N VAL A 101 18.06 8.75 14.04
CA VAL A 101 18.68 9.59 13.02
C VAL A 101 19.70 10.54 13.68
N LYS A 102 19.33 11.25 14.76
CA LYS A 102 20.24 12.09 15.53
C LYS A 102 21.44 11.30 16.06
N LYS A 103 21.23 10.09 16.62
CA LYS A 103 22.31 9.24 17.15
C LYS A 103 23.24 8.76 16.04
N ALA A 104 22.69 8.35 14.91
CA ALA A 104 23.47 7.89 13.75
C ALA A 104 24.28 9.05 13.17
N VAL A 105 23.64 10.17 12.87
CA VAL A 105 24.26 11.36 12.30
C VAL A 105 25.15 12.10 13.31
N GLY A 106 24.74 12.18 14.59
CA GLY A 106 25.49 12.89 15.65
C GLY A 106 26.82 12.26 15.98
N LYS A 107 26.97 10.92 15.83
CA LYS A 107 28.26 10.23 15.91
C LYS A 107 29.24 10.65 14.80
N LEU A 108 28.72 11.23 13.72
CA LEU A 108 29.43 11.51 12.47
C LEU A 108 29.91 12.96 12.35
N ILE A 109 29.06 13.91 12.75
CA ILE A 109 29.35 15.35 12.64
C ILE A 109 29.69 15.98 14.02
N GLY A 110 29.87 15.17 15.06
CA GLY A 110 29.99 15.64 16.41
C GLY A 110 28.65 16.11 17.01
N GLN A 111 28.44 15.89 18.30
CA GLN A 111 27.14 16.09 18.98
C GLN A 111 26.57 17.53 18.95
N LYS A 112 27.33 18.53 18.47
CA LYS A 112 26.90 19.94 18.44
C LYS A 112 26.11 20.35 17.17
N GLY A 113 26.02 19.51 16.15
CA GLY A 113 25.51 19.92 14.83
C GLY A 113 24.06 19.50 14.48
N LEU A 114 23.50 18.46 15.10
CA LEU A 114 22.17 17.95 14.75
C LEU A 114 21.22 17.99 15.96
N SER A 115 20.39 19.02 16.02
CA SER A 115 19.26 19.06 16.93
C SER A 115 18.07 18.25 16.35
N HIS A 116 17.17 17.81 17.21
CA HIS A 116 15.89 17.23 16.77
C HIS A 116 15.15 18.15 15.79
N GLN A 117 15.19 19.46 16.03
CA GLN A 117 14.62 20.49 15.18
C GLN A 117 15.27 20.54 13.79
N ASN A 118 16.59 20.35 13.69
CA ASN A 118 17.28 20.33 12.38
C ASN A 118 16.90 19.10 11.55
N VAL A 119 16.78 17.92 12.17
CA VAL A 119 16.26 16.72 11.46
C VAL A 119 14.85 17.00 10.93
N MET A 120 14.02 17.64 11.74
CA MET A 120 12.65 17.95 11.36
C MET A 120 12.56 19.02 10.26
N ARG A 121 13.42 20.03 10.30
CA ARG A 121 13.51 21.08 9.26
C ARG A 121 13.98 20.52 7.92
N ILE A 122 15.02 19.68 7.94
CA ILE A 122 15.54 19.04 6.72
C ILE A 122 14.50 18.09 6.12
N SER A 123 13.71 17.39 6.96
CA SER A 123 12.60 16.56 6.51
C SER A 123 11.41 17.35 5.97
N GLY A 124 11.39 18.68 6.12
CA GLY A 124 10.33 19.57 5.60
C GLY A 124 10.19 19.52 4.07
N ARG A 125 11.28 19.30 3.33
CA ARG A 125 11.23 19.15 1.86
C ARG A 125 10.31 18.02 1.40
N VAL A 126 10.21 16.96 2.18
CA VAL A 126 9.31 15.84 1.84
C VAL A 126 7.85 16.20 2.10
N VAL A 127 7.58 17.06 3.07
CA VAL A 127 6.25 17.63 3.30
C VAL A 127 5.84 18.51 2.13
N GLU A 128 6.72 19.38 1.65
CA GLU A 128 6.50 20.22 0.47
C GLU A 128 6.25 19.38 -0.79
N GLU A 129 7.01 18.31 -1.00
CA GLU A 129 6.80 17.37 -2.10
C GLU A 129 5.42 16.70 -2.01
N PHE A 130 5.01 16.30 -0.80
CA PHE A 130 3.68 15.72 -0.57
C PHE A 130 2.58 16.74 -0.86
N ASP A 131 2.75 18.00 -0.47
CA ASP A 131 1.76 19.06 -0.70
C ASP A 131 1.57 19.38 -2.19
N VAL A 132 2.66 19.39 -2.96
CA VAL A 132 2.61 19.52 -4.42
C VAL A 132 1.90 18.33 -5.04
N TRP A 133 2.30 17.10 -4.64
CA TRP A 133 1.70 15.88 -5.13
C TRP A 133 0.21 15.79 -4.80
N LYS A 134 -0.20 16.15 -3.60
CA LYS A 134 -1.59 16.12 -3.13
C LYS A 134 -2.52 17.02 -3.96
N LYS A 135 -2.00 18.10 -4.50
CA LYS A 135 -2.75 19.09 -5.28
C LYS A 135 -2.61 18.91 -6.79
N ARG A 136 -1.83 17.90 -7.25
CA ARG A 136 -1.56 17.73 -8.67
C ARG A 136 -2.81 17.46 -9.47
N ASP A 137 -2.81 17.91 -10.71
CA ASP A 137 -3.84 17.61 -11.71
C ASP A 137 -3.87 16.11 -12.03
N LEU A 138 -5.06 15.54 -12.09
CA LEU A 138 -5.34 14.15 -12.43
C LEU A 138 -6.06 14.00 -13.77
N SER A 139 -6.35 15.09 -14.47
CA SER A 139 -7.14 15.09 -15.72
C SER A 139 -6.49 14.30 -16.86
N THR A 140 -5.17 14.19 -16.84
CA THR A 140 -4.40 13.42 -17.82
C THR A 140 -4.41 11.91 -17.56
N LEU A 141 -4.87 11.48 -16.36
CA LEU A 141 -4.88 10.08 -15.96
C LEU A 141 -6.09 9.36 -16.52
N GLN A 142 -5.86 8.37 -17.37
CA GLN A 142 -6.93 7.51 -17.88
C GLN A 142 -7.15 6.31 -16.96
N VAL A 143 -7.92 6.53 -15.89
CA VAL A 143 -8.18 5.54 -14.85
C VAL A 143 -9.19 4.50 -15.33
N ILE A 144 -8.83 3.22 -15.25
CA ILE A 144 -9.74 2.10 -15.50
C ILE A 144 -10.30 1.57 -14.20
N TYR A 145 -9.42 1.26 -13.24
CA TYR A 145 -9.80 0.70 -11.95
C TYR A 145 -9.30 1.59 -10.82
N LEU A 146 -10.17 1.83 -9.85
CA LEU A 146 -9.86 2.53 -8.61
C LEU A 146 -9.98 1.56 -7.45
N ILE A 147 -8.92 1.44 -6.64
CA ILE A 147 -8.92 0.58 -5.45
C ILE A 147 -8.84 1.47 -4.23
N LEU A 148 -9.84 1.34 -3.35
CA LEU A 148 -10.01 2.15 -2.16
C LEU A 148 -9.87 1.27 -0.91
N ASP A 149 -9.10 1.75 0.06
CA ASP A 149 -8.97 1.08 1.36
C ASP A 149 -8.48 2.07 2.42
N GLY A 150 -8.71 1.75 3.70
CA GLY A 150 -8.31 2.55 4.85
C GLY A 150 -7.32 1.84 5.77
N ILE A 151 -6.37 2.59 6.33
CA ILE A 151 -5.46 2.09 7.35
C ILE A 151 -5.61 2.90 8.63
N ARG A 152 -5.77 2.23 9.77
CA ARG A 152 -5.83 2.91 11.08
C ARG A 152 -4.43 3.08 11.66
N LEU A 153 -4.05 4.34 11.89
CA LEU A 153 -2.76 4.73 12.44
C LEU A 153 -2.95 5.66 13.66
N GLY A 154 -2.00 5.61 14.60
CA GLY A 154 -1.95 6.58 15.71
C GLY A 154 -1.34 7.89 15.22
N VAL A 155 -2.19 8.83 14.79
CA VAL A 155 -1.77 10.07 14.15
C VAL A 155 -1.54 11.20 15.14
N ARG A 156 -2.44 11.37 16.13
CA ARG A 156 -2.36 12.50 17.08
C ARG A 156 -1.55 12.17 18.33
N ALA A 157 -0.67 13.09 18.72
CA ALA A 157 -0.02 13.06 20.02
C ALA A 157 -1.07 13.31 21.14
N GLY A 158 -1.04 12.50 22.19
CA GLY A 158 -1.93 12.68 23.36
C GLY A 158 -3.27 11.94 23.30
N THR A 159 -3.68 11.36 22.14
CA THR A 159 -4.90 10.55 22.05
C THR A 159 -4.56 9.05 21.93
N THR A 160 -5.41 8.19 22.47
CA THR A 160 -5.34 6.73 22.27
C THR A 160 -6.05 6.30 20.96
N GLU A 161 -6.83 7.18 20.38
CA GLU A 161 -7.61 6.89 19.18
C GLU A 161 -6.72 6.79 17.95
N LYS A 162 -7.00 5.80 17.10
CA LYS A 162 -6.39 5.63 15.79
C LYS A 162 -7.29 6.30 14.75
N GLU A 163 -6.71 7.14 13.94
CA GLU A 163 -7.38 7.75 12.81
C GLU A 163 -7.22 6.91 11.55
N ALA A 164 -8.22 6.94 10.68
CA ALA A 164 -8.15 6.29 9.39
C ALA A 164 -7.35 7.15 8.41
N VAL A 165 -6.40 6.57 7.72
CA VAL A 165 -5.79 7.15 6.52
C VAL A 165 -6.38 6.46 5.31
N LEU A 166 -7.09 7.23 4.49
CA LEU A 166 -7.75 6.78 3.28
C LEU A 166 -6.75 6.79 2.14
N VAL A 167 -6.75 5.74 1.34
CA VAL A 167 -5.80 5.56 0.24
C VAL A 167 -6.54 5.15 -1.03
N ALA A 168 -6.17 5.76 -2.15
CA ALA A 168 -6.67 5.44 -3.47
C ALA A 168 -5.51 5.08 -4.41
N TRP A 169 -5.56 3.87 -4.95
CA TRP A 169 -4.70 3.40 -6.02
C TRP A 169 -5.50 3.27 -7.31
N ALA A 170 -4.94 3.73 -8.41
CA ALA A 170 -5.54 3.60 -9.74
C ALA A 170 -4.72 2.69 -10.64
N PHE A 171 -5.39 1.93 -11.50
CA PHE A 171 -4.81 1.26 -12.66
C PHE A 171 -5.22 2.01 -13.92
N MET A 172 -4.24 2.28 -14.76
CA MET A 172 -4.37 3.11 -15.95
C MET A 172 -4.63 2.29 -17.22
N GLU A 173 -5.06 2.95 -18.28
CA GLU A 173 -5.32 2.33 -19.57
C GLU A 173 -4.07 1.75 -20.26
N ASP A 174 -2.89 2.21 -19.90
CA ASP A 174 -1.61 1.63 -20.32
C ASP A 174 -1.21 0.38 -19.51
N GLY A 175 -1.98 0.03 -18.49
CA GLY A 175 -1.72 -1.07 -17.56
C GLY A 175 -0.86 -0.68 -16.37
N SER A 176 -0.33 0.53 -16.34
CA SER A 176 0.42 1.05 -15.19
C SER A 176 -0.49 1.27 -13.97
N ARG A 177 0.11 1.54 -12.84
CA ARG A 177 -0.60 1.87 -11.62
C ARG A 177 -0.05 3.14 -11.00
N GLU A 178 -0.92 3.87 -10.33
CA GLU A 178 -0.53 5.10 -9.67
C GLU A 178 -1.26 5.30 -8.33
N LEU A 179 -0.55 5.87 -7.36
CA LEU A 179 -1.15 6.37 -6.14
C LEU A 179 -1.80 7.72 -6.46
N VAL A 180 -3.12 7.81 -6.37
CA VAL A 180 -3.86 9.02 -6.76
C VAL A 180 -4.35 9.83 -5.57
N GLY A 181 -4.47 9.21 -4.38
CA GLY A 181 -4.92 9.91 -3.18
C GLY A 181 -4.43 9.29 -1.88
N VAL A 182 -4.13 10.18 -0.92
CA VAL A 182 -3.91 9.86 0.49
C VAL A 182 -4.51 10.98 1.31
N SER A 183 -5.43 10.66 2.21
CA SER A 183 -6.11 11.65 3.06
C SER A 183 -6.35 11.11 4.46
N LEU A 184 -6.52 12.00 5.43
CA LEU A 184 -6.97 11.64 6.76
C LEU A 184 -8.50 11.59 6.77
N GLY A 185 -9.06 10.52 7.35
CA GLY A 185 -10.49 10.37 7.53
C GLY A 185 -10.82 10.09 8.98
N ASN A 186 -11.77 10.83 9.54
CA ASN A 186 -12.33 10.51 10.85
C ASN A 186 -13.13 9.20 10.75
N ARG A 187 -12.56 8.07 11.16
CA ARG A 187 -13.23 6.75 11.28
C ARG A 187 -13.79 6.14 9.99
N GLU A 188 -13.19 6.28 8.83
CA GLU A 188 -13.73 5.69 7.58
C GLU A 188 -15.23 5.98 7.39
N SER A 189 -15.67 7.18 7.79
CA SER A 189 -17.06 7.59 7.70
C SER A 189 -17.47 7.93 6.27
N TYR A 190 -18.77 7.89 5.99
CA TYR A 190 -19.31 8.33 4.71
C TYR A 190 -18.79 9.71 4.30
N ASN A 191 -18.85 10.72 5.18
CA ASN A 191 -18.39 12.07 4.86
C ASN A 191 -16.89 12.13 4.53
N ALA A 192 -16.08 11.33 5.25
CA ALA A 192 -14.64 11.27 4.98
C ALA A 192 -14.35 10.67 3.61
N TRP A 193 -14.99 9.54 3.26
CA TRP A 193 -14.88 8.93 1.94
C TRP A 193 -15.42 9.82 0.83
N LYS A 194 -16.59 10.41 1.01
CA LYS A 194 -17.20 11.33 0.03
C LYS A 194 -16.27 12.51 -0.26
N GLY A 195 -15.82 13.23 0.77
CA GLY A 195 -14.90 14.35 0.59
C GLY A 195 -13.58 13.95 -0.05
N PHE A 196 -13.08 12.73 0.23
CA PHE A 196 -11.88 12.19 -0.41
C PHE A 196 -12.09 11.91 -1.90
N LEU A 197 -13.22 11.31 -2.29
CA LEU A 197 -13.55 11.05 -3.69
C LEU A 197 -13.84 12.34 -4.46
N GLU A 198 -14.58 13.28 -3.86
CA GLU A 198 -14.82 14.61 -4.44
C GLU A 198 -13.52 15.40 -4.67
N ASP A 199 -12.49 15.21 -3.82
CA ASP A 199 -11.18 15.78 -4.05
C ASP A 199 -10.51 15.20 -5.30
N LEU A 200 -10.59 13.88 -5.53
CA LEU A 200 -10.08 13.25 -6.73
C LEU A 200 -10.76 13.82 -8.00
N VAL A 201 -12.07 13.94 -7.98
CA VAL A 201 -12.86 14.54 -9.08
C VAL A 201 -12.49 16.01 -9.30
N ARG A 202 -12.39 16.81 -8.24
CA ARG A 202 -12.00 18.23 -8.33
C ARG A 202 -10.60 18.41 -8.94
N ARG A 203 -9.71 17.45 -8.73
CA ARG A 203 -8.39 17.42 -9.36
C ARG A 203 -8.40 16.86 -10.79
N GLY A 204 -9.59 16.64 -11.38
CA GLY A 204 -9.77 16.23 -12.78
C GLY A 204 -9.85 14.74 -13.02
N MET A 205 -9.85 13.88 -11.98
CA MET A 205 -9.95 12.43 -12.20
C MET A 205 -11.31 12.07 -12.80
N SER A 206 -11.28 11.38 -13.93
CA SER A 206 -12.48 10.81 -14.54
C SER A 206 -13.01 9.63 -13.76
N GLU A 207 -14.31 9.36 -13.88
CA GLU A 207 -14.98 8.22 -13.24
C GLU A 207 -14.36 6.89 -13.70
N PRO A 208 -13.92 6.01 -12.78
CA PRO A 208 -13.33 4.73 -13.12
C PRO A 208 -14.35 3.72 -13.67
N MET A 209 -13.92 2.78 -14.48
CA MET A 209 -14.80 1.70 -14.94
C MET A 209 -15.20 0.75 -13.79
N LEU A 210 -14.32 0.53 -12.84
CA LEU A 210 -14.55 -0.33 -11.68
C LEU A 210 -13.93 0.30 -10.45
N THR A 211 -14.69 0.34 -9.35
CA THR A 211 -14.20 0.71 -8.03
C THR A 211 -14.19 -0.53 -7.12
N VAL A 212 -13.02 -0.86 -6.57
CA VAL A 212 -12.82 -2.00 -5.67
C VAL A 212 -12.80 -1.50 -4.23
N ILE A 213 -13.68 -2.03 -3.38
CA ILE A 213 -13.94 -1.56 -2.02
C ILE A 213 -14.05 -2.70 -1.00
N ASP A 214 -13.83 -2.43 0.26
CA ASP A 214 -13.93 -3.41 1.36
C ASP A 214 -15.37 -3.78 1.74
N GLY A 215 -16.33 -2.96 1.37
CA GLY A 215 -17.74 -3.15 1.70
C GLY A 215 -18.21 -2.41 2.96
N CYS A 216 -17.44 -1.44 3.44
CA CYS A 216 -17.90 -0.47 4.45
C CYS A 216 -19.10 0.32 3.91
N PRO A 217 -20.26 0.36 4.62
CA PRO A 217 -21.46 1.05 4.12
C PRO A 217 -21.25 2.52 3.74
N GLY A 218 -20.43 3.23 4.52
CA GLY A 218 -20.09 4.62 4.23
C GLY A 218 -19.29 4.78 2.93
N LEU A 219 -18.40 3.85 2.63
CA LEU A 219 -17.63 3.84 1.38
C LEU A 219 -18.52 3.47 0.18
N ILE A 220 -19.38 2.45 0.33
CA ILE A 220 -20.33 2.07 -0.73
C ILE A 220 -21.16 3.27 -1.14
N LYS A 221 -21.84 3.92 -0.15
CA LYS A 221 -22.68 5.08 -0.39
C LYS A 221 -21.90 6.24 -1.03
N SER A 222 -20.67 6.48 -0.62
CA SER A 222 -19.83 7.54 -1.19
C SER A 222 -19.48 7.27 -2.65
N VAL A 223 -19.18 6.00 -3.01
CA VAL A 223 -18.92 5.60 -4.39
C VAL A 223 -20.18 5.70 -5.24
N ASP A 224 -21.35 5.32 -4.72
CA ASP A 224 -22.64 5.46 -5.42
C ASP A 224 -22.95 6.91 -5.79
N GLU A 225 -22.59 7.86 -4.93
CA GLU A 225 -22.88 9.28 -5.16
C GLU A 225 -21.84 9.97 -6.05
N VAL A 226 -20.55 9.65 -5.90
CA VAL A 226 -19.47 10.34 -6.60
C VAL A 226 -19.15 9.68 -7.94
N PHE A 227 -19.29 8.35 -8.01
CA PHE A 227 -19.01 7.53 -9.21
C PHE A 227 -20.21 6.61 -9.52
N PRO A 228 -21.38 7.17 -9.90
CA PRO A 228 -22.62 6.41 -10.09
C PRO A 228 -22.54 5.36 -11.19
N GLU A 229 -21.77 5.61 -12.25
CA GLU A 229 -21.62 4.70 -13.39
C GLU A 229 -20.47 3.69 -13.20
N SER A 230 -19.67 3.82 -12.13
CA SER A 230 -18.62 2.87 -11.83
C SER A 230 -19.18 1.55 -11.34
N ASP A 231 -18.83 0.43 -11.98
CA ASP A 231 -19.12 -0.88 -11.39
C ASP A 231 -18.46 -1.00 -10.01
N LYS A 232 -19.13 -1.65 -9.07
CA LYS A 232 -18.58 -1.89 -7.75
C LYS A 232 -18.15 -3.34 -7.58
N GLN A 233 -16.90 -3.53 -7.15
CA GLN A 233 -16.38 -4.82 -6.76
C GLN A 233 -16.12 -4.83 -5.25
N ARG A 234 -16.87 -5.60 -4.50
CA ARG A 234 -16.56 -5.84 -3.10
C ARG A 234 -15.38 -6.80 -2.95
N CYS A 235 -14.46 -6.47 -2.06
CA CYS A 235 -13.28 -7.27 -1.80
C CYS A 235 -13.64 -8.70 -1.35
N THR A 236 -13.33 -9.70 -2.17
CA THR A 236 -13.63 -11.10 -1.88
C THR A 236 -12.88 -11.62 -0.65
N LYS A 237 -11.72 -11.02 -0.31
CA LYS A 237 -10.97 -11.35 0.89
C LYS A 237 -11.71 -10.89 2.15
N HIS A 238 -12.13 -9.63 2.21
CA HIS A 238 -12.91 -9.12 3.34
C HIS A 238 -14.24 -9.87 3.49
N ARG A 239 -14.91 -10.18 2.37
CA ARG A 239 -16.12 -11.02 2.42
C ARG A 239 -15.81 -12.42 2.99
N THR A 240 -14.70 -13.03 2.60
CA THR A 240 -14.27 -14.33 3.16
C THR A 240 -14.02 -14.23 4.66
N GLU A 241 -13.33 -13.19 5.13
CA GLU A 241 -13.07 -12.96 6.55
C GLU A 241 -14.38 -12.80 7.33
N ASN A 242 -15.33 -11.98 6.82
CA ASN A 242 -16.66 -11.80 7.43
C ASN A 242 -17.46 -13.11 7.54
N VAL A 243 -17.35 -13.99 6.54
CA VAL A 243 -17.97 -15.32 6.58
C VAL A 243 -17.32 -16.19 7.66
N LEU A 244 -15.99 -16.20 7.73
CA LEU A 244 -15.23 -17.00 8.69
C LEU A 244 -15.43 -16.54 10.14
N ASP A 245 -15.73 -15.27 10.37
CA ASP A 245 -16.05 -14.75 11.71
C ASP A 245 -17.37 -15.29 12.28
N LYS A 246 -18.21 -15.88 11.43
CA LYS A 246 -19.47 -16.55 11.81
C LYS A 246 -19.34 -18.08 11.93
N VAL A 247 -18.11 -18.60 11.87
CA VAL A 247 -17.80 -20.04 11.84
C VAL A 247 -16.89 -20.42 12.99
N LEU A 248 -17.15 -21.53 13.64
CA LEU A 248 -16.29 -22.09 14.69
C LEU A 248 -14.91 -22.43 14.14
N GLU A 249 -13.87 -22.25 14.96
CA GLU A 249 -12.46 -22.40 14.57
C GLU A 249 -12.16 -23.74 13.89
N GLN A 250 -12.73 -24.83 14.40
CA GLN A 250 -12.56 -26.18 13.86
C GLN A 250 -13.02 -26.36 12.41
N ASP A 251 -14.00 -25.57 11.94
CA ASP A 251 -14.55 -25.65 10.60
C ASP A 251 -14.04 -24.55 9.65
N ARG A 252 -13.29 -23.56 10.16
CA ARG A 252 -12.82 -22.43 9.36
C ARG A 252 -12.06 -22.83 8.12
N VAL A 253 -11.22 -23.87 8.18
CA VAL A 253 -10.46 -24.36 7.03
C VAL A 253 -11.40 -24.88 5.94
N SER A 254 -12.36 -25.75 6.29
CA SER A 254 -13.31 -26.34 5.34
C SER A 254 -14.26 -25.30 4.73
N VAL A 255 -14.73 -24.35 5.55
CA VAL A 255 -15.56 -23.25 5.06
C VAL A 255 -14.77 -22.34 4.12
N LYS A 256 -13.53 -21.98 4.48
CA LYS A 256 -12.64 -21.17 3.65
C LYS A 256 -12.37 -21.80 2.28
N GLU A 257 -12.15 -23.12 2.23
CA GLU A 257 -11.98 -23.85 0.97
C GLU A 257 -13.26 -23.80 0.12
N SER A 258 -14.43 -23.94 0.74
CA SER A 258 -15.71 -23.84 0.05
C SER A 258 -15.95 -22.42 -0.51
N VAL A 259 -15.68 -21.37 0.26
CA VAL A 259 -15.74 -19.96 -0.20
C VAL A 259 -14.73 -19.71 -1.31
N ARG A 260 -13.52 -20.29 -1.22
CA ARG A 260 -12.51 -20.17 -2.27
C ARG A 260 -13.00 -20.73 -3.60
N LYS A 261 -13.76 -21.85 -3.60
CA LYS A 261 -14.32 -22.39 -4.85
C LYS A 261 -15.26 -21.40 -5.54
N VAL A 262 -15.99 -20.56 -4.78
CA VAL A 262 -16.84 -19.50 -5.32
C VAL A 262 -15.99 -18.40 -5.96
N PHE A 263 -15.04 -17.81 -5.20
CA PHE A 263 -14.29 -16.63 -5.64
C PHE A 263 -13.10 -16.94 -6.55
N TYR A 264 -12.78 -18.20 -6.82
CA TYR A 264 -11.66 -18.61 -7.68
C TYR A 264 -12.12 -19.57 -8.79
N ALA A 265 -13.41 -19.60 -9.07
CA ALA A 265 -13.96 -20.34 -10.19
C ALA A 265 -13.42 -19.80 -11.53
N SER A 266 -13.40 -20.66 -12.54
CA SER A 266 -12.89 -20.32 -13.88
C SER A 266 -13.85 -19.44 -14.67
N THR A 267 -15.16 -19.49 -14.36
CA THR A 267 -16.21 -18.69 -14.98
C THR A 267 -17.21 -18.21 -13.95
N TYR A 268 -18.01 -17.22 -14.31
CA TYR A 268 -19.11 -16.73 -13.47
C TYR A 268 -20.14 -17.84 -13.19
N GLU A 269 -20.45 -18.68 -14.17
CA GLU A 269 -21.38 -19.81 -14.04
C GLU A 269 -20.88 -20.82 -13.00
N HIS A 270 -19.61 -21.21 -13.09
CA HIS A 270 -19.01 -22.11 -12.09
C HIS A 270 -18.96 -21.46 -10.69
N ALA A 271 -18.82 -20.14 -10.61
CA ALA A 271 -18.89 -19.44 -9.31
C ALA A 271 -20.29 -19.54 -8.70
N LYS A 272 -21.35 -19.43 -9.51
CA LYS A 272 -22.74 -19.59 -9.07
C LYS A 272 -23.03 -21.05 -8.65
N GLU A 273 -22.55 -22.03 -9.40
CA GLU A 273 -22.66 -23.47 -9.03
C GLU A 273 -21.95 -23.74 -7.69
N ALA A 274 -20.74 -23.23 -7.52
CA ALA A 274 -19.99 -23.37 -6.27
C ALA A 274 -20.70 -22.68 -5.08
N LEU A 275 -21.38 -21.57 -5.32
CA LEU A 275 -22.21 -20.88 -4.33
C LEU A 275 -23.40 -21.75 -3.90
N GLU A 276 -24.11 -22.39 -4.83
CA GLU A 276 -25.20 -23.30 -4.51
C GLU A 276 -24.71 -24.52 -3.72
N MET A 277 -23.55 -25.06 -4.08
CA MET A 277 -22.91 -26.13 -3.30
C MET A 277 -22.54 -25.67 -1.88
N PHE A 278 -22.07 -24.43 -1.74
CA PHE A 278 -21.77 -23.84 -0.43
C PHE A 278 -23.05 -23.73 0.43
N LYS A 279 -24.13 -23.20 -0.13
CA LYS A 279 -25.43 -23.10 0.55
C LYS A 279 -25.90 -24.48 1.01
N LYS A 280 -25.94 -25.47 0.10
CA LYS A 280 -26.39 -26.83 0.41
C LYS A 280 -25.57 -27.47 1.54
N LYS A 281 -24.26 -27.23 1.57
CA LYS A 281 -23.37 -27.86 2.57
C LYS A 281 -23.46 -27.19 3.94
N TRP A 282 -23.62 -25.86 4.01
CA TRP A 282 -23.40 -25.10 5.23
C TRP A 282 -24.65 -24.47 5.85
N SER A 283 -25.80 -24.42 5.14
CA SER A 283 -27.01 -23.74 5.61
C SER A 283 -27.55 -24.29 6.94
N MET A 284 -27.46 -25.60 7.16
CA MET A 284 -27.92 -26.24 8.41
C MET A 284 -26.99 -25.90 9.60
N LYS A 285 -25.67 -25.84 9.37
CA LYS A 285 -24.68 -25.68 10.45
C LYS A 285 -24.34 -24.22 10.71
N TYR A 286 -24.26 -23.39 9.65
CA TYR A 286 -23.84 -22.01 9.70
C TYR A 286 -24.75 -21.10 8.85
N PRO A 287 -26.05 -20.96 9.17
CA PRO A 287 -26.98 -20.16 8.36
C PRO A 287 -26.53 -18.70 8.22
N SER A 288 -26.03 -18.09 9.29
CA SER A 288 -25.53 -16.70 9.25
C SER A 288 -24.26 -16.52 8.40
N ALA A 289 -23.43 -17.58 8.24
CA ALA A 289 -22.28 -17.53 7.34
C ALA A 289 -22.74 -17.64 5.87
N VAL A 290 -23.77 -18.43 5.61
CA VAL A 290 -24.40 -18.54 4.28
C VAL A 290 -25.07 -17.23 3.91
N GLU A 291 -25.86 -16.64 4.78
CA GLU A 291 -26.48 -15.33 4.58
C GLU A 291 -25.41 -14.27 4.28
N CYS A 292 -24.36 -14.20 5.11
CA CYS A 292 -23.24 -13.30 4.90
C CYS A 292 -22.56 -13.47 3.55
N LEU A 293 -22.40 -14.70 3.02
CA LEU A 293 -21.81 -14.91 1.71
C LEU A 293 -22.75 -14.51 0.59
N THR A 294 -24.05 -14.78 0.74
CA THR A 294 -25.05 -14.57 -0.32
C THR A 294 -25.54 -13.13 -0.41
N GLU A 295 -25.51 -12.41 0.71
CA GLU A 295 -25.82 -11.00 0.74
C GLU A 295 -24.91 -10.21 -0.22
N ASP A 296 -25.49 -9.59 -1.24
CA ASP A 296 -24.79 -8.79 -2.23
C ASP A 296 -23.64 -9.55 -2.95
N ILE A 297 -23.83 -10.84 -3.21
CA ILE A 297 -22.81 -11.67 -3.87
C ILE A 297 -22.44 -11.16 -5.26
N GLU A 298 -23.37 -10.55 -5.97
CA GLU A 298 -23.15 -10.04 -7.31
C GLU A 298 -22.06 -8.95 -7.33
N SER A 299 -22.02 -8.09 -6.32
CA SER A 299 -20.94 -7.10 -6.19
C SER A 299 -19.59 -7.74 -5.88
N CYS A 300 -19.56 -8.94 -5.29
CA CYS A 300 -18.34 -9.72 -5.09
C CYS A 300 -17.87 -10.45 -6.37
N LEU A 301 -18.74 -10.64 -7.34
CA LEU A 301 -18.47 -11.35 -8.60
C LEU A 301 -18.36 -10.40 -9.82
N THR A 302 -18.44 -9.10 -9.60
CA THR A 302 -18.38 -8.08 -10.66
C THR A 302 -17.11 -8.20 -11.52
N TYR A 303 -15.99 -8.62 -10.93
CA TYR A 303 -14.72 -8.77 -11.64
C TYR A 303 -14.79 -9.73 -12.84
N TYR A 304 -15.75 -10.67 -12.89
CA TYR A 304 -15.93 -11.58 -14.03
C TYR A 304 -16.33 -10.86 -15.33
N LYS A 305 -16.89 -9.65 -15.25
CA LYS A 305 -17.16 -8.82 -16.43
C LYS A 305 -15.89 -8.31 -17.13
N TYR A 306 -14.76 -8.30 -16.40
CA TYR A 306 -13.50 -7.72 -16.81
C TYR A 306 -12.51 -8.77 -17.32
N PRO A 307 -11.41 -8.36 -18.01
CA PRO A 307 -10.44 -9.30 -18.54
C PRO A 307 -9.90 -10.27 -17.49
N TYR A 308 -9.85 -11.54 -17.80
CA TYR A 308 -9.36 -12.60 -16.91
C TYR A 308 -7.98 -12.30 -16.29
N GLN A 309 -7.08 -11.72 -17.11
CA GLN A 309 -5.73 -11.36 -16.71
C GLN A 309 -5.71 -10.31 -15.58
N HIS A 310 -6.81 -9.56 -15.41
CA HIS A 310 -6.95 -8.52 -14.39
C HIS A 310 -7.55 -9.03 -13.06
N TRP A 311 -8.26 -10.16 -13.07
CA TRP A 311 -9.03 -10.67 -11.92
C TRP A 311 -8.22 -10.74 -10.64
N LEU A 312 -6.96 -11.18 -10.71
CA LEU A 312 -6.06 -11.27 -9.55
C LEU A 312 -5.84 -9.90 -8.88
N ARG A 313 -5.93 -8.82 -9.64
CA ARG A 313 -5.66 -7.46 -9.17
C ARG A 313 -6.92 -6.74 -8.70
N ILE A 314 -8.08 -7.06 -9.30
CA ILE A 314 -9.31 -6.30 -9.09
C ILE A 314 -10.36 -6.98 -8.21
N ARG A 315 -10.23 -8.26 -7.89
CA ARG A 315 -11.18 -8.95 -7.01
C ARG A 315 -10.98 -8.69 -5.51
N THR A 316 -9.86 -8.06 -5.13
CA THR A 316 -9.52 -7.77 -3.73
C THR A 316 -8.82 -6.43 -3.59
N THR A 317 -8.90 -5.82 -2.41
CA THR A 317 -8.06 -4.68 -2.00
C THR A 317 -6.66 -5.11 -1.54
N ASN A 318 -6.27 -6.37 -1.72
CA ASN A 318 -5.03 -6.95 -1.20
C ASN A 318 -3.76 -6.20 -1.62
N VAL A 319 -3.83 -5.52 -2.75
CA VAL A 319 -2.80 -4.62 -3.26
C VAL A 319 -2.54 -3.48 -2.27
N VAL A 320 -3.61 -2.81 -1.80
CA VAL A 320 -3.54 -1.73 -0.82
C VAL A 320 -3.17 -2.28 0.55
N GLU A 321 -3.76 -3.40 0.95
CA GLU A 321 -3.46 -4.04 2.24
C GLU A 321 -1.99 -4.44 2.40
N ARG A 322 -1.35 -4.96 1.33
CA ARG A 322 0.09 -5.24 1.34
C ARG A 322 0.91 -3.98 1.55
N SER A 323 0.52 -2.90 0.91
CA SER A 323 1.16 -1.61 1.11
C SER A 323 1.01 -1.12 2.56
N PHE A 324 -0.13 -1.38 3.18
CA PHE A 324 -0.37 -1.03 4.59
C PHE A 324 0.50 -1.84 5.58
N LYS A 325 0.86 -3.07 5.25
CA LYS A 325 1.82 -3.84 6.08
C LYS A 325 3.17 -3.15 6.10
N GLU A 326 3.65 -2.66 4.95
CA GLU A 326 4.89 -1.90 4.87
C GLU A 326 4.81 -0.59 5.64
N VAL A 327 3.72 0.17 5.47
CA VAL A 327 3.48 1.40 6.24
C VAL A 327 3.49 1.10 7.74
N LYS A 328 2.73 0.10 8.23
CA LYS A 328 2.68 -0.28 9.65
C LYS A 328 4.05 -0.67 10.18
N ARG A 329 4.82 -1.43 9.43
CA ARG A 329 6.18 -1.85 9.79
C ARG A 329 7.11 -0.66 9.99
N ARG A 330 7.07 0.32 9.07
CA ARG A 330 7.90 1.52 9.11
C ARG A 330 7.48 2.49 10.21
N VAL A 331 6.17 2.68 10.38
CA VAL A 331 5.59 3.59 11.38
C VAL A 331 5.74 3.06 12.81
N LYS A 332 5.81 1.73 13.00
CA LYS A 332 5.99 1.11 14.34
C LYS A 332 7.17 1.69 15.14
N GLY A 333 8.27 2.01 14.45
CA GLY A 333 9.48 2.58 15.08
C GLY A 333 9.35 4.05 15.48
N ILE A 334 8.37 4.77 14.92
CA ILE A 334 8.15 6.21 15.18
C ILE A 334 7.23 6.42 16.39
N GLY A 335 6.38 5.44 16.67
CA GLY A 335 5.40 5.50 17.76
C GLY A 335 4.21 6.37 17.38
N ARG A 336 4.27 7.68 17.65
CA ARG A 336 3.22 8.66 17.29
C ARG A 336 3.79 9.81 16.50
N PHE A 337 3.01 10.34 15.60
CA PHE A 337 3.36 11.52 14.81
C PHE A 337 3.12 12.81 15.61
N GLN A 338 3.86 13.87 15.28
CA GLN A 338 3.70 15.17 15.93
C GLN A 338 2.44 15.89 15.43
N ASN A 339 2.09 15.68 14.16
CA ASN A 339 0.90 16.23 13.51
C ASN A 339 0.43 15.33 12.36
N GLU A 340 -0.76 15.62 11.88
CA GLU A 340 -1.45 14.89 10.81
C GLU A 340 -0.69 14.94 9.48
N GLU A 341 -0.18 16.11 9.11
CA GLU A 341 0.57 16.33 7.88
C GLU A 341 1.77 15.41 7.75
N ARG A 342 2.53 15.25 8.83
CA ARG A 342 3.68 14.33 8.85
C ARG A 342 3.30 12.87 8.81
N ALA A 343 2.16 12.52 9.40
CA ALA A 343 1.64 11.17 9.29
C ALA A 343 1.28 10.85 7.83
N LEU A 344 0.55 11.75 7.17
CA LEU A 344 0.17 11.61 5.76
C LEU A 344 1.39 11.61 4.84
N THR A 345 2.34 12.50 5.06
CA THR A 345 3.61 12.56 4.31
C THR A 345 4.37 11.24 4.41
N MET A 346 4.44 10.64 5.61
CA MET A 346 5.09 9.35 5.81
C MET A 346 4.37 8.22 5.07
N VAL A 347 3.04 8.18 5.16
CA VAL A 347 2.23 7.19 4.44
C VAL A 347 2.43 7.35 2.95
N TYR A 348 2.30 8.56 2.42
CA TYR A 348 2.53 8.87 1.01
C TYR A 348 3.89 8.37 0.53
N TRP A 349 4.95 8.73 1.25
CA TRP A 349 6.32 8.34 0.89
C TRP A 349 6.48 6.82 0.84
N GLN A 350 5.98 6.12 1.85
CA GLN A 350 6.05 4.66 1.88
C GLN A 350 5.25 4.01 0.75
N LEU A 351 4.09 4.55 0.42
CA LEU A 351 3.27 4.04 -0.67
C LEU A 351 3.89 4.33 -2.04
N LYS A 352 4.46 5.51 -2.24
CA LYS A 352 5.11 5.94 -3.50
C LYS A 352 6.30 5.04 -3.86
N GLU A 353 7.09 4.63 -2.86
CA GLU A 353 8.27 3.79 -3.05
C GLU A 353 7.95 2.31 -3.32
N LEU A 354 6.71 1.88 -3.10
CA LEU A 354 6.34 0.49 -3.33
C LEU A 354 6.33 0.16 -4.82
N ARG A 355 7.02 -0.92 -5.16
CA ARG A 355 7.07 -1.44 -6.54
C ARG A 355 6.27 -2.73 -6.63
N TRP A 356 5.25 -2.73 -7.46
CA TRP A 356 4.47 -3.91 -7.82
C TRP A 356 3.85 -3.72 -9.20
N ASN A 357 3.55 -4.82 -9.87
CA ASN A 357 3.12 -4.79 -11.27
C ASN A 357 1.70 -4.24 -11.41
N GLY A 358 1.44 -3.54 -12.48
CA GLY A 358 0.11 -3.13 -12.92
C GLY A 358 -0.73 -4.30 -13.44
N VAL A 359 -1.62 -4.02 -14.38
CA VAL A 359 -2.44 -5.00 -15.09
C VAL A 359 -1.92 -5.22 -16.52
N ILE A 360 -2.19 -6.40 -17.09
CA ILE A 360 -1.71 -6.77 -18.42
C ILE A 360 -2.67 -6.20 -19.48
N MET A 361 -2.21 -5.24 -20.27
CA MET A 361 -3.01 -4.60 -21.34
C MET A 361 -2.69 -5.17 -22.71
N ASN A 362 -3.03 -6.45 -22.94
CA ASN A 362 -2.96 -7.08 -24.25
C ASN A 362 -4.17 -6.70 -25.15
N LYS A 363 -4.17 -7.16 -26.40
CA LYS A 363 -5.24 -6.87 -27.38
C LYS A 363 -6.61 -7.32 -26.87
N GLU A 364 -6.69 -8.50 -26.26
CA GLU A 364 -7.92 -9.07 -25.71
C GLU A 364 -8.48 -8.21 -24.57
N ALA A 365 -7.63 -7.83 -23.60
CA ALA A 365 -8.03 -6.96 -22.50
C ALA A 365 -8.56 -5.61 -23.00
N LYS A 366 -7.87 -4.99 -23.96
CA LYS A 366 -8.32 -3.73 -24.57
C LYS A 366 -9.66 -3.89 -25.27
N ALA A 367 -9.90 -4.99 -26.00
CA ALA A 367 -11.15 -5.26 -26.67
C ALA A 367 -12.33 -5.42 -25.70
N ILE A 368 -12.11 -6.16 -24.57
CA ILE A 368 -13.14 -6.34 -23.53
C ILE A 368 -13.46 -4.98 -22.88
N LEU A 369 -12.46 -4.21 -22.51
CA LEU A 369 -12.66 -2.88 -21.90
C LEU A 369 -13.37 -1.92 -22.83
N ALA A 370 -13.04 -1.92 -24.13
CA ALA A 370 -13.73 -1.11 -25.13
C ALA A 370 -15.22 -1.47 -25.24
N LYS A 371 -15.57 -2.77 -25.25
CA LYS A 371 -16.96 -3.24 -25.25
C LYS A 371 -17.73 -2.75 -24.02
N ILE A 372 -17.12 -2.84 -22.81
CA ILE A 372 -17.75 -2.36 -21.58
C ILE A 372 -17.99 -0.84 -21.67
N ARG A 373 -17.02 -0.08 -22.18
CA ARG A 373 -17.14 1.39 -22.37
C ARG A 373 -18.29 1.76 -23.32
N ILE A 374 -18.38 1.09 -24.46
CA ILE A 374 -19.46 1.30 -25.44
C ILE A 374 -20.83 0.99 -24.82
N SER A 375 -20.96 -0.15 -24.12
CA SER A 375 -22.21 -0.53 -23.45
C SER A 375 -22.67 0.50 -22.41
N ARG A 376 -21.74 1.12 -21.69
CA ARG A 376 -22.05 2.19 -20.73
C ARG A 376 -22.54 3.45 -21.41
N ILE A 377 -21.86 3.89 -22.48
CA ILE A 377 -22.28 5.08 -23.25
C ILE A 377 -23.70 4.89 -23.78
N GLN A 378 -23.99 3.70 -24.31
CA GLN A 378 -25.34 3.38 -24.82
C GLN A 378 -26.40 3.40 -23.70
N LYS A 379 -26.03 2.93 -22.49
CA LYS A 379 -26.94 2.91 -21.34
C LYS A 379 -27.24 4.31 -20.77
N ILE A 380 -26.28 5.23 -20.87
CA ILE A 380 -26.46 6.63 -20.46
C ILE A 380 -27.28 7.42 -21.49
N ALA A 381 -27.21 7.04 -22.77
CA ALA A 381 -27.90 7.69 -23.86
C ALA A 381 -29.36 7.21 -24.04
N ALA A 382 -29.77 6.11 -23.39
CA ALA A 382 -31.11 5.54 -23.42
C ALA A 382 -31.95 5.98 -22.21
#